data_7abb53a133e89b42916266ace5ee852c
#
_entry.id   7abb53a133e89b42916266ace5ee852c
#
_cell.length_a   1.000
_cell.length_b   1.000
_cell.length_c   1.000
_cell.angle_alpha   90.00
_cell.angle_beta   90.00
_cell.angle_gamma   90.00
#
_symmetry.space_group_name_H-M   'P 1'
#
loop_
_entity.id
_entity.type
_entity.pdbx_description
1 polymer ?
#
loop_
_entity_poly.entity_id
_entity_poly.type
_entity_poly.pdbx_seq_one_letter_code
_entity_poly.pdbx_strand_id
1 'polypeptide(L)'
;MRSWHVLVAAIAVSLVLVGGYRAAGGGSYAPQRPASPCLPHRWASVSSLDAAENDLALSTLDGAACHLHTSAADLALALANSHTLAHFQHARRISDVELAAAAKSGIVRAFADGERAGEIDSTLAGILQAGAQAVPEKWLIDQARQVLEAVR
;
A
#
# COMPACT_ATOMS: atom_id res chain seq x y z
N MET A 1 51.45 16.46 -10.23
CA MET A 1 51.56 14.98 -10.01
C MET A 1 50.69 14.43 -8.85
N ARG A 2 50.23 15.28 -7.93
CA ARG A 2 49.42 14.83 -6.73
C ARG A 2 47.97 14.42 -7.07
N SER A 3 47.37 15.00 -8.10
CA SER A 3 45.97 14.71 -8.51
C SER A 3 45.76 13.33 -9.12
N TRP A 4 46.79 12.78 -9.81
CA TRP A 4 46.69 11.46 -10.42
C TRP A 4 46.58 10.33 -9.41
N HIS A 5 47.32 10.42 -8.30
CA HIS A 5 47.23 9.38 -7.23
C HIS A 5 45.88 9.39 -6.54
N VAL A 6 45.24 10.56 -6.39
CA VAL A 6 43.91 10.69 -5.80
C VAL A 6 42.87 10.03 -6.73
N LEU A 7 42.98 10.25 -8.04
CA LEU A 7 42.09 9.67 -9.04
C LEU A 7 42.22 8.14 -9.07
N VAL A 8 43.44 7.63 -9.11
CA VAL A 8 43.70 6.16 -9.08
C VAL A 8 43.20 5.54 -7.80
N ALA A 9 43.40 6.17 -6.65
CA ALA A 9 42.91 5.69 -5.37
C ALA A 9 41.36 5.66 -5.33
N ALA A 10 40.69 6.69 -5.83
CA ALA A 10 39.25 6.75 -5.91
C ALA A 10 38.65 5.63 -6.78
N ILE A 11 39.27 5.38 -7.95
CA ILE A 11 38.86 4.28 -8.85
C ILE A 11 39.06 2.92 -8.18
N ALA A 12 40.21 2.72 -7.52
CA ALA A 12 40.48 1.46 -6.81
C ALA A 12 39.47 1.19 -5.69
N VAL A 13 39.17 2.21 -4.88
CA VAL A 13 38.14 2.10 -3.83
C VAL A 13 36.75 1.78 -4.42
N SER A 14 36.38 2.45 -5.51
CA SER A 14 35.08 2.19 -6.17
C SER A 14 35.00 0.75 -6.70
N LEU A 15 36.06 0.24 -7.31
CA LEU A 15 36.12 -1.13 -7.79
C LEU A 15 36.04 -2.17 -6.66
N VAL A 16 36.71 -1.92 -5.53
CA VAL A 16 36.64 -2.76 -4.33
C VAL A 16 35.21 -2.77 -3.75
N LEU A 17 34.56 -1.61 -3.68
CA LEU A 17 33.19 -1.51 -3.18
C LEU A 17 32.20 -2.23 -4.09
N VAL A 18 32.30 -2.04 -5.41
CA VAL A 18 31.42 -2.73 -6.38
C VAL A 18 31.70 -4.24 -6.39
N GLY A 19 32.97 -4.63 -6.33
CA GLY A 19 33.35 -6.06 -6.25
C GLY A 19 32.89 -6.70 -4.96
N GLY A 20 33.06 -6.02 -3.83
CA GLY A 20 32.57 -6.45 -2.52
C GLY A 20 31.06 -6.58 -2.48
N TYR A 21 30.34 -5.59 -3.01
CA TYR A 21 28.88 -5.63 -3.14
C TYR A 21 28.39 -6.84 -3.96
N ARG A 22 29.05 -7.11 -5.10
CA ARG A 22 28.71 -8.28 -5.93
C ARG A 22 29.05 -9.61 -5.23
N ALA A 23 30.18 -9.69 -4.57
CA ALA A 23 30.59 -10.89 -3.81
C ALA A 23 29.66 -11.17 -2.61
N ALA A 24 29.12 -10.10 -2.00
CA ALA A 24 28.13 -10.20 -0.93
C ALA A 24 26.70 -10.54 -1.42
N GLY A 25 26.51 -10.85 -2.72
CA GLY A 25 25.20 -11.22 -3.27
C GLY A 25 24.38 -10.05 -3.81
N GLY A 26 24.91 -8.83 -3.82
CA GLY A 26 24.21 -7.65 -4.31
C GLY A 26 23.88 -7.67 -5.82
N GLY A 27 24.47 -8.62 -6.58
CA GLY A 27 24.14 -8.86 -7.99
C GLY A 27 22.98 -9.83 -8.21
N SER A 28 22.51 -10.50 -7.16
CA SER A 28 21.43 -11.50 -7.23
C SER A 28 20.08 -10.96 -6.74
N TYR A 29 19.94 -9.63 -6.59
CA TYR A 29 18.64 -9.03 -6.26
C TYR A 29 17.66 -9.27 -7.42
N ALA A 30 16.83 -10.29 -7.26
CA ALA A 30 15.65 -10.46 -8.07
C ALA A 30 14.51 -9.71 -7.38
N PRO A 31 13.97 -8.62 -7.96
CA PRO A 31 12.82 -7.93 -7.37
C PRO A 31 11.68 -8.94 -7.24
N GLN A 32 11.24 -9.17 -6.00
CA GLN A 32 10.05 -9.98 -5.77
C GLN A 32 8.88 -9.31 -6.47
N ARG A 33 8.17 -10.05 -7.31
CA ARG A 33 6.91 -9.54 -7.86
C ARG A 33 5.97 -9.27 -6.70
N PRO A 34 5.39 -8.06 -6.61
CA PRO A 34 4.40 -7.78 -5.58
C PRO A 34 3.29 -8.84 -5.66
N ALA A 35 2.85 -9.31 -4.51
CA ALA A 35 1.72 -10.22 -4.44
C ALA A 35 0.50 -9.58 -5.14
N SER A 36 -0.33 -10.41 -5.76
CA SER A 36 -1.56 -9.90 -6.36
C SER A 36 -2.42 -9.28 -5.25
N PRO A 37 -2.90 -8.03 -5.40
CA PRO A 37 -3.73 -7.39 -4.39
C PRO A 37 -5.09 -8.10 -4.22
N CYS A 38 -5.44 -9.01 -5.13
CA CYS A 38 -6.67 -9.80 -5.04
C CYS A 38 -6.52 -11.07 -4.20
N LEU A 39 -5.30 -11.43 -3.81
CA LEU A 39 -5.11 -12.54 -2.85
C LEU A 39 -5.42 -12.07 -1.43
N PRO A 40 -5.96 -12.96 -0.57
CA PRO A 40 -6.21 -12.64 0.84
C PRO A 40 -4.95 -12.11 1.51
N HIS A 41 -5.07 -10.99 2.23
CA HIS A 41 -3.98 -10.48 3.05
C HIS A 41 -3.76 -11.42 4.24
N ARG A 42 -2.49 -11.76 4.49
CA ARG A 42 -2.13 -12.58 5.66
C ARG A 42 -1.84 -11.64 6.81
N TRP A 43 -2.73 -11.61 7.78
CA TRP A 43 -2.50 -10.89 9.02
C TRP A 43 -1.38 -11.59 9.80
N ALA A 44 -0.45 -10.82 10.33
CA ALA A 44 0.46 -11.32 11.35
C ALA A 44 -0.34 -11.54 12.64
N SER A 45 0.16 -12.41 13.54
CA SER A 45 -0.45 -12.54 14.88
C SER A 45 -0.43 -11.17 15.56
N VAL A 46 -1.63 -10.65 15.86
CA VAL A 46 -1.80 -9.31 16.41
C VAL A 46 -1.32 -9.29 17.85
N SER A 47 -0.14 -8.71 18.08
CA SER A 47 0.45 -8.56 19.42
C SER A 47 0.16 -7.19 20.04
N SER A 48 -0.34 -6.23 19.26
CA SER A 48 -0.64 -4.88 19.69
C SER A 48 -1.73 -4.24 18.81
N LEU A 49 -2.33 -3.16 19.32
CA LEU A 49 -3.33 -2.39 18.57
C LEU A 49 -2.74 -1.81 17.28
N ASP A 50 -1.48 -1.34 17.33
CA ASP A 50 -0.77 -0.78 16.17
C ASP A 50 -0.56 -1.84 15.07
N ALA A 51 -0.30 -3.10 15.45
CA ALA A 51 -0.19 -4.21 14.51
C ALA A 51 -1.54 -4.49 13.81
N ALA A 52 -2.63 -4.50 14.60
CA ALA A 52 -3.98 -4.69 14.05
C ALA A 52 -4.37 -3.58 13.07
N GLU A 53 -4.09 -2.32 13.43
CA GLU A 53 -4.35 -1.14 12.57
C GLU A 53 -3.57 -1.23 11.27
N ASN A 54 -2.30 -1.62 11.33
CA ASN A 54 -1.45 -1.76 10.15
C ASN A 54 -1.97 -2.87 9.22
N ASP A 55 -2.31 -4.05 9.76
CA ASP A 55 -2.85 -5.15 8.97
C ASP A 55 -4.21 -4.80 8.35
N LEU A 56 -5.06 -4.08 9.11
CA LEU A 56 -6.34 -3.56 8.61
C LEU A 56 -6.14 -2.58 7.45
N ALA A 57 -5.19 -1.64 7.60
CA ALA A 57 -4.88 -0.65 6.58
C ALA A 57 -4.32 -1.31 5.30
N LEU A 58 -3.38 -2.25 5.44
CA LEU A 58 -2.80 -2.97 4.30
C LEU A 58 -3.85 -3.84 3.59
N SER A 59 -4.68 -4.57 4.33
CA SER A 59 -5.76 -5.37 3.74
C SER A 59 -6.81 -4.49 3.03
N THR A 60 -7.13 -3.31 3.61
CA THR A 60 -8.01 -2.33 2.97
C THR A 60 -7.42 -1.82 1.67
N LEU A 61 -6.12 -1.49 1.66
CA LEU A 61 -5.41 -1.03 0.48
C LEU A 61 -5.37 -2.11 -0.62
N ASP A 62 -5.07 -3.36 -0.25
CA ASP A 62 -5.08 -4.49 -1.18
C ASP A 62 -6.48 -4.71 -1.78
N GLY A 63 -7.53 -4.66 -0.95
CA GLY A 63 -8.90 -4.81 -1.41
C GLY A 63 -9.34 -3.71 -2.36
N ALA A 64 -9.00 -2.46 -2.07
CA ALA A 64 -9.28 -1.32 -2.94
C ALA A 64 -8.49 -1.39 -4.27
N ALA A 65 -7.21 -1.76 -4.20
CA ALA A 65 -6.37 -1.94 -5.37
C ALA A 65 -6.87 -3.08 -6.28
N CYS A 66 -7.34 -4.19 -5.68
CA CYS A 66 -7.97 -5.27 -6.42
C CYS A 66 -9.23 -4.79 -7.15
N HIS A 67 -10.10 -4.03 -6.48
CA HIS A 67 -11.32 -3.48 -7.07
C HIS A 67 -11.02 -2.56 -8.27
N LEU A 68 -9.97 -1.75 -8.16
CA LEU A 68 -9.53 -0.82 -9.22
C LEU A 68 -8.62 -1.47 -10.27
N HIS A 69 -8.36 -2.77 -10.20
CA HIS A 69 -7.43 -3.47 -11.09
C HIS A 69 -6.05 -2.81 -11.19
N THR A 70 -5.52 -2.37 -10.04
CA THR A 70 -4.21 -1.71 -9.92
C THR A 70 -3.34 -2.42 -8.88
N SER A 71 -2.07 -2.02 -8.74
CA SER A 71 -1.23 -2.49 -7.65
C SER A 71 -1.50 -1.70 -6.37
N ALA A 72 -1.35 -2.35 -5.20
CA ALA A 72 -1.42 -1.66 -3.90
C ALA A 72 -0.39 -0.53 -3.81
N ALA A 73 0.81 -0.72 -4.37
CA ALA A 73 1.86 0.29 -4.40
C ALA A 73 1.45 1.54 -5.22
N ASP A 74 0.87 1.34 -6.42
CA ASP A 74 0.41 2.46 -7.25
C ASP A 74 -0.71 3.23 -6.56
N LEU A 75 -1.65 2.52 -5.91
CA LEU A 75 -2.73 3.14 -5.17
C LEU A 75 -2.21 3.90 -3.94
N ALA A 76 -1.27 3.32 -3.18
CA ALA A 76 -0.65 3.99 -2.04
C ALA A 76 0.07 5.28 -2.46
N LEU A 77 0.82 5.25 -3.56
CA LEU A 77 1.48 6.44 -4.12
C LEU A 77 0.45 7.49 -4.58
N ALA A 78 -0.67 7.05 -5.17
CA ALA A 78 -1.74 7.95 -5.56
C ALA A 78 -2.36 8.65 -4.35
N LEU A 79 -2.56 7.93 -3.24
CA LEU A 79 -3.15 8.46 -2.00
C LEU A 79 -2.20 9.35 -1.19
N ALA A 80 -0.92 9.45 -1.56
CA ALA A 80 0.07 10.24 -0.81
C ALA A 80 -0.27 11.74 -0.74
N ASN A 81 -0.94 12.28 -1.76
CA ASN A 81 -1.43 13.67 -1.77
C ASN A 81 -2.52 13.87 -2.85
N SER A 82 -3.24 15.00 -2.75
CA SER A 82 -4.36 15.31 -3.67
C SER A 82 -3.96 15.43 -5.14
N HIS A 83 -2.75 15.90 -5.42
CA HIS A 83 -2.27 16.06 -6.81
C HIS A 83 -1.99 14.70 -7.46
N THR A 84 -1.30 13.79 -6.74
CA THR A 84 -1.04 12.43 -7.21
C THR A 84 -2.33 11.64 -7.38
N LEU A 85 -3.30 11.83 -6.48
CA LEU A 85 -4.61 11.20 -6.58
C LEU A 85 -5.38 11.68 -7.82
N ALA A 86 -5.45 12.99 -8.05
CA ALA A 86 -6.11 13.55 -9.24
C ALA A 86 -5.46 13.06 -10.54
N HIS A 87 -4.12 13.01 -10.58
CA HIS A 87 -3.39 12.47 -11.73
C HIS A 87 -3.70 10.99 -11.97
N PHE A 88 -3.72 10.18 -10.92
CA PHE A 88 -4.04 8.76 -10.98
C PHE A 88 -5.47 8.53 -11.49
N GLN A 89 -6.46 9.25 -10.92
CA GLN A 89 -7.85 9.19 -11.35
C GLN A 89 -8.01 9.55 -12.84
N HIS A 90 -7.39 10.65 -13.26
CA HIS A 90 -7.43 11.09 -14.65
C HIS A 90 -6.78 10.07 -15.61
N ALA A 91 -5.58 9.58 -15.28
CA ALA A 91 -4.84 8.62 -16.11
C ALA A 91 -5.57 7.29 -16.27
N ARG A 92 -6.26 6.85 -15.21
CA ARG A 92 -7.00 5.57 -15.16
C ARG A 92 -8.47 5.71 -15.46
N ARG A 93 -8.98 6.94 -15.65
CA ARG A 93 -10.40 7.27 -15.83
C ARG A 93 -11.27 6.78 -14.67
N ILE A 94 -10.78 6.87 -13.46
CA ILE A 94 -11.46 6.47 -12.23
C ILE A 94 -12.21 7.68 -11.68
N SER A 95 -13.52 7.55 -11.52
CA SER A 95 -14.35 8.57 -10.89
C SER A 95 -14.24 8.54 -9.35
N ASP A 96 -14.66 9.64 -8.69
CA ASP A 96 -14.76 9.67 -7.22
C ASP A 96 -15.67 8.56 -6.67
N VAL A 97 -16.74 8.23 -7.42
CA VAL A 97 -17.67 7.16 -7.04
C VAL A 97 -17.00 5.79 -7.09
N GLU A 98 -16.22 5.51 -8.14
CA GLU A 98 -15.47 4.26 -8.26
C GLU A 98 -14.38 4.16 -7.18
N LEU A 99 -13.71 5.28 -6.87
CA LEU A 99 -12.73 5.31 -5.78
C LEU A 99 -13.39 5.04 -4.42
N ALA A 100 -14.56 5.63 -4.16
CA ALA A 100 -15.34 5.37 -2.94
C ALA A 100 -15.82 3.92 -2.86
N ALA A 101 -16.28 3.35 -3.98
CA ALA A 101 -16.67 1.94 -4.07
C ALA A 101 -15.48 1.01 -3.81
N ALA A 102 -14.31 1.35 -4.33
CA ALA A 102 -13.06 0.62 -4.09
C ALA A 102 -12.66 0.67 -2.61
N ALA A 103 -12.70 1.85 -1.98
CA ALA A 103 -12.42 2.00 -0.56
C ALA A 103 -13.37 1.15 0.30
N LYS A 104 -14.67 1.19 0.00
CA LYS A 104 -15.70 0.37 0.64
C LYS A 104 -15.42 -1.13 0.50
N SER A 105 -15.11 -1.58 -0.72
CA SER A 105 -14.72 -2.97 -1.00
C SER A 105 -13.47 -3.38 -0.20
N GLY A 106 -12.49 -2.48 -0.11
CA GLY A 106 -11.29 -2.68 0.68
C GLY A 106 -11.58 -2.89 2.17
N ILE A 107 -12.42 -2.03 2.75
CA ILE A 107 -12.81 -2.11 4.18
C ILE A 107 -13.54 -3.43 4.45
N VAL A 108 -14.52 -3.80 3.63
CA VAL A 108 -15.26 -5.05 3.77
C VAL A 108 -14.32 -6.25 3.73
N ARG A 109 -13.36 -6.24 2.81
CA ARG A 109 -12.37 -7.29 2.68
C ARG A 109 -11.42 -7.36 3.88
N ALA A 110 -10.99 -6.20 4.41
CA ALA A 110 -10.11 -6.15 5.56
C ALA A 110 -10.73 -6.84 6.79
N PHE A 111 -12.02 -6.64 7.04
CA PHE A 111 -12.73 -7.37 8.10
C PHE A 111 -12.83 -8.87 7.82
N ALA A 112 -13.06 -9.26 6.56
CA ALA A 112 -13.08 -10.68 6.19
C ALA A 112 -11.69 -11.34 6.30
N ASP A 113 -10.60 -10.60 6.03
CA ASP A 113 -9.24 -11.09 6.22
C ASP A 113 -8.89 -11.23 7.70
N GLY A 114 -9.30 -10.27 8.56
CA GLY A 114 -9.13 -10.33 10.01
C GLY A 114 -9.92 -11.48 10.65
N GLU A 115 -11.15 -11.73 10.21
CA GLU A 115 -11.93 -12.90 10.62
C GLU A 115 -11.23 -14.20 10.23
N ARG A 116 -10.74 -14.29 9.01
CA ARG A 116 -10.05 -15.48 8.50
C ARG A 116 -8.73 -15.75 9.22
N ALA A 117 -8.06 -14.70 9.70
CA ALA A 117 -6.88 -14.80 10.55
C ALA A 117 -7.22 -15.21 12.00
N GLY A 118 -8.49 -15.14 12.41
CA GLY A 118 -8.93 -15.42 13.78
C GLY A 118 -8.72 -14.24 14.74
N GLU A 119 -8.37 -13.06 14.22
CA GLU A 119 -8.09 -11.85 15.01
C GLU A 119 -9.37 -11.00 15.25
N ILE A 120 -10.41 -11.23 14.46
CA ILE A 120 -11.73 -10.61 14.61
C ILE A 120 -12.77 -11.73 14.74
N ASP A 121 -13.62 -11.64 15.78
CA ASP A 121 -14.75 -12.57 15.94
C ASP A 121 -15.72 -12.47 14.77
N SER A 122 -16.28 -13.60 14.32
CA SER A 122 -17.16 -13.67 13.15
C SER A 122 -18.41 -12.80 13.26
N THR A 123 -18.97 -12.70 14.46
CA THR A 123 -20.16 -11.85 14.71
C THR A 123 -19.79 -10.38 14.55
N LEU A 124 -18.67 -9.98 15.14
CA LEU A 124 -18.15 -8.62 15.02
C LEU A 124 -17.76 -8.29 13.57
N ALA A 125 -17.07 -9.19 12.87
CA ALA A 125 -16.72 -9.03 11.47
C ALA A 125 -17.97 -8.82 10.60
N GLY A 126 -19.03 -9.63 10.82
CA GLY A 126 -20.30 -9.49 10.11
C GLY A 126 -20.98 -8.13 10.35
N ILE A 127 -20.99 -7.64 11.60
CA ILE A 127 -21.54 -6.31 11.94
C ILE A 127 -20.74 -5.20 11.25
N LEU A 128 -19.40 -5.26 11.30
CA LEU A 128 -18.53 -4.27 10.70
C LEU A 128 -18.64 -4.26 9.16
N GLN A 129 -18.72 -5.43 8.53
CA GLN A 129 -18.94 -5.55 7.10
C GLN A 129 -20.30 -4.97 6.67
N ALA A 130 -21.37 -5.31 7.40
CA ALA A 130 -22.69 -4.76 7.14
C ALA A 130 -22.71 -3.23 7.32
N GLY A 131 -22.06 -2.72 8.38
CA GLY A 131 -21.89 -1.29 8.61
C GLY A 131 -21.14 -0.61 7.47
N ALA A 132 -20.02 -1.16 7.03
CA ALA A 132 -19.24 -0.62 5.91
C ALA A 132 -20.04 -0.62 4.60
N GLN A 133 -20.84 -1.66 4.35
CA GLN A 133 -21.70 -1.72 3.18
C GLN A 133 -22.83 -0.70 3.22
N ALA A 134 -23.34 -0.37 4.39
CA ALA A 134 -24.42 0.60 4.57
C ALA A 134 -23.99 2.06 4.40
N VAL A 135 -22.68 2.36 4.47
CA VAL A 135 -22.17 3.73 4.30
C VAL A 135 -22.39 4.21 2.87
N PRO A 136 -23.07 5.35 2.64
CA PRO A 136 -23.25 5.90 1.31
C PRO A 136 -21.91 6.37 0.72
N GLU A 137 -21.65 6.08 -0.56
CA GLU A 137 -20.43 6.49 -1.26
C GLU A 137 -20.22 8.02 -1.23
N LYS A 138 -21.32 8.78 -1.34
CA LYS A 138 -21.26 10.24 -1.24
C LYS A 138 -20.68 10.71 0.10
N TRP A 139 -21.02 10.06 1.20
CA TRP A 139 -20.48 10.40 2.51
C TRP A 139 -18.96 10.16 2.57
N LEU A 140 -18.50 9.04 2.00
CA LEU A 140 -17.06 8.73 1.93
C LEU A 140 -16.30 9.78 1.11
N ILE A 141 -16.87 10.24 0.00
CA ILE A 141 -16.28 11.29 -0.85
C ILE A 141 -16.18 12.60 -0.08
N ASP A 142 -17.25 12.99 0.61
CA ASP A 142 -17.29 14.24 1.37
C ASP A 142 -16.27 14.21 2.53
N GLN A 143 -16.14 13.08 3.25
CA GLN A 143 -15.13 12.91 4.30
C GLN A 143 -13.70 12.97 3.74
N ALA A 144 -13.43 12.27 2.64
CA ALA A 144 -12.11 12.29 2.02
C ALA A 144 -11.70 13.70 1.60
N ARG A 145 -12.61 14.50 1.05
CA ARG A 145 -12.34 15.90 0.71
C ARG A 145 -12.02 16.76 1.93
N GLN A 146 -12.76 16.60 3.03
CA GLN A 146 -12.50 17.34 4.27
C GLN A 146 -11.11 17.03 4.83
N VAL A 147 -10.71 15.77 4.84
CA VAL A 147 -9.36 15.37 5.30
C VAL A 147 -8.28 15.97 4.41
N LEU A 148 -8.45 15.91 3.09
CA LEU A 148 -7.48 16.47 2.13
C LEU A 148 -7.37 18.01 2.23
N GLU A 149 -8.44 18.70 2.58
CA GLU A 149 -8.44 20.14 2.83
C GLU A 149 -7.77 20.49 4.16
N ALA A 150 -7.93 19.66 5.19
CA ALA A 150 -7.33 19.89 6.51
C ALA A 150 -5.80 19.69 6.55
N VAL A 151 -5.24 18.94 5.60
CA VAL A 151 -3.79 18.68 5.50
C VAL A 151 -3.06 19.72 4.62
N ARG A 152 -3.77 20.67 4.05
CA ARG A 152 -3.25 21.74 3.20
C ARG A 152 -2.81 22.96 4.00
#